data_404670966aa3d231e71e97f8a1eb2307
#
_entry.id   404670966aa3d231e71e97f8a1eb2307
#
_cell.length_a   1.000
_cell.length_b   1.000
_cell.length_c   1.000
_cell.angle_alpha   90.00
_cell.angle_beta   90.00
_cell.angle_gamma   90.00
#
_symmetry.space_group_name_H-M   'P 1'
#
loop_
_entity.id
_entity.type
_entity.pdbx_description
1 polymer ?
#
loop_
_entity_poly.entity_id
_entity_poly.type
_entity_poly.pdbx_seq_one_letter_code
_entity_poly.pdbx_strand_id
1 'polypeptide(L)'
;MPSPIQEKEIMKRGLIIAASILTSLSSAAQDFSKYTPGTMGEGVVYYLPKTEIELEVVATKVTYTPGELCQYANRYLRMTNISAQPETYWEIKSIKAKAIGIPDPDNAYVVKLKDKSAASQVELTNDGIIKAINTTSPIEKIPATPITNTAKKRIDPRSFMTEEILSTASTAKMAELVAKEIYNIRESKNSLTRGQADYMPKDGAALKLMLDNLDEQEQAMMQMFAGITNREDKTLTIRVTPTEDMKDKVAFRFSKKLGVVSDENLAGEPIYLSVTNQETLPP
;
A
#
# COMPACT_ATOMS: atom_id res chain seq x y z
N MET A 1 -17.02 41.81 17.11
CA MET A 1 -18.36 41.17 17.02
C MET A 1 -19.19 41.98 16.06
N PRO A 2 -19.65 41.48 14.93
CA PRO A 2 -20.54 42.21 14.04
C PRO A 2 -21.92 42.40 14.68
N SER A 3 -22.56 43.52 14.37
CA SER A 3 -23.84 43.85 14.95
C SER A 3 -24.98 43.00 14.38
N PRO A 4 -26.07 42.77 15.13
CA PRO A 4 -27.17 41.88 14.68
C PRO A 4 -27.90 42.37 13.41
N ILE A 5 -27.64 43.58 12.94
CA ILE A 5 -28.15 44.15 11.70
C ILE A 5 -27.34 43.61 10.48
N GLN A 6 -26.04 43.38 10.65
CA GLN A 6 -25.19 42.83 9.58
C GLN A 6 -25.45 41.33 9.32
N GLU A 7 -25.72 40.55 10.37
CA GLU A 7 -26.10 39.12 10.21
C GLU A 7 -27.43 38.94 9.46
N LYS A 8 -28.42 39.79 9.69
CA LYS A 8 -29.68 39.75 8.96
C LYS A 8 -29.56 40.13 7.50
N GLU A 9 -28.65 41.05 7.15
CA GLU A 9 -28.38 41.38 5.73
C GLU A 9 -27.63 40.28 5.00
N ILE A 10 -26.69 39.60 5.66
CA ILE A 10 -25.95 38.46 5.07
C ILE A 10 -26.88 37.27 4.86
N MET A 11 -27.77 36.97 5.80
CA MET A 11 -28.79 35.92 5.63
C MET A 11 -29.77 36.21 4.51
N LYS A 12 -30.20 37.46 4.36
CA LYS A 12 -31.11 37.87 3.25
C LYS A 12 -30.42 37.74 1.88
N ARG A 13 -29.13 38.09 1.77
CA ARG A 13 -28.37 37.95 0.53
C ARG A 13 -28.09 36.48 0.20
N GLY A 14 -27.82 35.64 1.20
CA GLY A 14 -27.69 34.19 1.02
C GLY A 14 -28.99 33.53 0.55
N LEU A 15 -30.12 33.93 1.08
CA LEU A 15 -31.45 33.40 0.70
C LEU A 15 -31.86 33.81 -0.72
N ILE A 16 -31.51 35.05 -1.15
CA ILE A 16 -31.80 35.53 -2.52
C ILE A 16 -30.93 34.80 -3.57
N ILE A 17 -29.67 34.47 -3.25
CA ILE A 17 -28.79 33.70 -4.13
C ILE A 17 -29.26 32.25 -4.21
N ALA A 18 -29.71 31.64 -3.12
CA ALA A 18 -30.29 30.30 -3.14
C ALA A 18 -31.59 30.23 -3.92
N ALA A 19 -32.47 31.26 -3.83
CA ALA A 19 -33.71 31.34 -4.59
C ALA A 19 -33.47 31.57 -6.10
N SER A 20 -32.43 32.32 -6.50
CA SER A 20 -32.12 32.54 -7.91
C SER A 20 -31.45 31.32 -8.59
N ILE A 21 -30.83 30.44 -7.83
CA ILE A 21 -30.27 29.16 -8.35
C ILE A 21 -31.41 28.15 -8.58
N LEU A 22 -32.46 28.15 -7.75
CA LEU A 22 -33.63 27.27 -7.95
C LEU A 22 -34.52 27.65 -9.18
N THR A 23 -34.49 28.90 -9.63
CA THR A 23 -35.30 29.33 -10.78
C THR A 23 -34.62 29.12 -12.14
N SER A 24 -33.32 28.82 -12.18
CA SER A 24 -32.63 28.51 -13.46
C SER A 24 -32.63 27.02 -13.84
N LEU A 25 -33.19 26.14 -13.01
CA LEU A 25 -33.29 24.68 -13.27
C LEU A 25 -34.58 24.27 -14.01
N SER A 26 -35.38 25.21 -14.45
CA SER A 26 -36.72 24.91 -15.05
C SER A 26 -36.76 24.81 -16.54
N SER A 27 -35.65 24.62 -17.30
CA SER A 27 -35.71 24.56 -18.76
C SER A 27 -35.06 23.36 -19.43
N ALA A 28 -34.74 22.28 -18.71
CA ALA A 28 -34.41 21.01 -19.32
C ALA A 28 -35.07 19.88 -18.51
N ALA A 29 -36.41 19.75 -18.68
CA ALA A 29 -37.08 18.56 -18.17
C ALA A 29 -36.61 17.35 -18.98
N GLN A 30 -35.50 16.74 -18.55
CA GLN A 30 -35.13 15.41 -18.97
C GLN A 30 -36.06 14.45 -18.24
N ASP A 31 -36.77 13.60 -18.99
CA ASP A 31 -37.64 12.58 -18.43
C ASP A 31 -36.76 11.47 -17.79
N PHE A 32 -36.66 11.48 -16.47
CA PHE A 32 -36.03 10.40 -15.71
C PHE A 32 -37.10 9.40 -15.30
N SER A 33 -36.88 8.13 -15.62
CA SER A 33 -37.78 7.05 -15.19
C SER A 33 -36.95 5.91 -14.56
N LYS A 34 -37.53 5.24 -13.58
CA LYS A 34 -36.88 4.03 -13.00
C LYS A 34 -36.80 2.97 -14.09
N TYR A 35 -35.63 2.36 -14.23
CA TYR A 35 -35.42 1.30 -15.22
C TYR A 35 -36.14 0.04 -14.79
N THR A 36 -36.94 -0.53 -15.67
CA THR A 36 -37.55 -1.85 -15.50
C THR A 36 -37.00 -2.77 -16.59
N PRO A 37 -36.35 -3.90 -16.23
CA PRO A 37 -35.86 -4.86 -17.22
C PRO A 37 -36.95 -5.32 -18.16
N GLY A 38 -36.67 -5.27 -19.49
CA GLY A 38 -37.62 -5.67 -20.53
C GLY A 38 -38.42 -4.53 -21.15
N THR A 39 -38.41 -3.31 -20.62
CA THR A 39 -38.98 -2.12 -21.29
C THR A 39 -37.87 -1.38 -22.02
N MET A 40 -37.65 -1.69 -23.30
CA MET A 40 -36.73 -0.93 -24.16
C MET A 40 -37.35 0.43 -24.50
N GLY A 41 -36.98 1.45 -23.71
CA GLY A 41 -37.14 2.84 -24.10
C GLY A 41 -35.85 3.37 -24.72
N GLU A 42 -35.95 4.27 -25.72
CA GLU A 42 -34.75 4.98 -26.19
C GLU A 42 -34.18 5.84 -25.06
N GLY A 43 -32.97 5.53 -24.61
CA GLY A 43 -32.30 6.27 -23.51
C GLY A 43 -31.01 5.63 -23.05
N VAL A 44 -30.30 6.33 -22.18
CA VAL A 44 -29.09 5.84 -21.51
C VAL A 44 -29.45 5.34 -20.13
N VAL A 45 -29.18 4.06 -19.85
CA VAL A 45 -29.34 3.46 -18.51
C VAL A 45 -28.13 3.83 -17.65
N TYR A 46 -28.37 4.27 -16.44
CA TYR A 46 -27.34 4.55 -15.44
C TYR A 46 -27.76 4.03 -14.07
N TYR A 47 -26.77 3.79 -13.24
CA TYR A 47 -26.95 3.35 -11.87
C TYR A 47 -26.61 4.48 -10.91
N LEU A 48 -27.35 4.59 -9.82
CA LEU A 48 -26.89 5.38 -8.68
C LEU A 48 -25.76 4.64 -7.95
N PRO A 49 -24.81 5.36 -7.35
CA PRO A 49 -23.74 4.73 -6.59
C PRO A 49 -24.27 4.20 -5.26
N LYS A 50 -23.93 2.95 -4.93
CA LYS A 50 -24.03 2.40 -3.60
C LYS A 50 -22.64 2.40 -2.97
N THR A 51 -22.54 2.82 -1.72
CA THR A 51 -21.24 2.87 -1.03
C THR A 51 -20.79 1.47 -0.64
N GLU A 52 -19.54 1.17 -0.96
CA GLU A 52 -18.82 0.01 -0.48
C GLU A 52 -17.52 0.47 0.17
N ILE A 53 -17.07 -0.19 1.22
CA ILE A 53 -15.78 0.09 1.87
C ILE A 53 -14.76 -0.90 1.33
N GLU A 54 -13.76 -0.38 0.64
CA GLU A 54 -12.62 -1.14 0.16
C GLU A 54 -11.47 -1.01 1.17
N LEU A 55 -11.03 -2.14 1.71
CA LEU A 55 -9.89 -2.24 2.61
C LEU A 55 -8.70 -2.79 1.81
N GLU A 56 -7.69 -1.96 1.62
CA GLU A 56 -6.40 -2.39 1.08
C GLU A 56 -5.50 -2.81 2.25
N VAL A 57 -5.28 -4.10 2.38
CA VAL A 57 -4.45 -4.69 3.43
C VAL A 57 -3.11 -5.11 2.82
N VAL A 58 -2.03 -4.51 3.27
CA VAL A 58 -0.67 -4.92 2.93
C VAL A 58 -0.11 -5.74 4.08
N ALA A 59 0.09 -7.03 3.84
CA ALA A 59 0.71 -7.96 4.77
C ALA A 59 2.07 -8.40 4.23
N THR A 60 3.09 -8.41 5.10
CA THR A 60 4.45 -8.83 4.77
C THR A 60 4.70 -10.23 5.29
N LYS A 61 5.07 -11.14 4.40
CA LYS A 61 5.61 -12.44 4.77
C LYS A 61 7.08 -12.28 5.08
N VAL A 62 7.47 -12.57 6.32
CA VAL A 62 8.85 -12.55 6.77
C VAL A 62 9.35 -13.98 6.84
N THR A 63 10.43 -14.28 6.12
CA THR A 63 11.07 -15.61 6.15
C THR A 63 12.52 -15.42 6.56
N TYR A 64 12.85 -15.93 7.72
CA TYR A 64 14.23 -15.97 8.23
C TYR A 64 14.84 -17.33 7.93
N THR A 65 16.04 -17.31 7.34
CA THR A 65 16.90 -18.49 7.14
C THR A 65 18.18 -18.27 7.94
N PRO A 66 18.52 -19.15 8.89
CA PRO A 66 19.74 -19.00 9.68
C PRO A 66 20.98 -19.10 8.81
N GLY A 67 22.01 -18.39 9.21
CA GLY A 67 23.32 -18.48 8.56
C GLY A 67 24.02 -19.78 8.88
N GLU A 68 24.86 -20.25 7.98
CA GLU A 68 25.66 -21.49 8.12
C GLU A 68 26.55 -21.45 9.37
N LEU A 69 27.01 -20.25 9.77
CA LEU A 69 27.90 -20.03 10.90
C LEU A 69 27.19 -19.39 12.12
N CYS A 70 25.84 -19.44 12.17
CA CYS A 70 25.04 -18.75 13.20
C CYS A 70 25.44 -19.15 14.63
N GLN A 71 25.83 -20.40 14.88
CA GLN A 71 26.25 -20.90 16.19
C GLN A 71 27.53 -20.21 16.73
N TYR A 72 28.34 -19.64 15.84
CA TYR A 72 29.56 -18.94 16.16
C TYR A 72 29.45 -17.42 16.21
N ALA A 73 28.23 -16.88 15.88
CA ALA A 73 27.97 -15.45 15.78
C ALA A 73 28.34 -14.68 17.06
N ASN A 74 27.93 -15.21 18.22
CA ASN A 74 28.24 -14.57 19.48
C ASN A 74 29.74 -14.67 19.82
N ARG A 75 30.36 -15.82 19.56
CA ARG A 75 31.77 -16.06 19.91
C ARG A 75 32.71 -15.11 19.17
N TYR A 76 32.55 -14.96 17.86
CA TYR A 76 33.49 -14.23 17.02
C TYR A 76 33.07 -12.79 16.72
N LEU A 77 31.77 -12.52 16.59
CA LEU A 77 31.26 -11.21 16.18
C LEU A 77 30.48 -10.51 17.31
N ARG A 78 30.35 -11.13 18.48
CA ARG A 78 29.57 -10.61 19.62
C ARG A 78 28.10 -10.34 19.28
N MET A 79 27.58 -11.05 18.28
CA MET A 79 26.18 -10.95 17.89
C MET A 79 25.32 -11.78 18.84
N THR A 80 24.40 -11.15 19.51
CA THR A 80 23.40 -11.78 20.38
C THR A 80 22.07 -11.91 19.61
N ASN A 81 21.17 -12.78 20.07
CA ASN A 81 19.83 -12.97 19.53
C ASN A 81 19.79 -13.50 18.08
N ILE A 82 20.78 -14.24 17.65
CA ILE A 82 20.78 -14.95 16.37
C ILE A 82 20.10 -16.31 16.57
N SER A 83 19.01 -16.54 15.85
CA SER A 83 18.32 -17.84 15.86
C SER A 83 19.06 -18.83 14.98
N ALA A 84 19.20 -20.08 15.48
CA ALA A 84 19.67 -21.21 14.67
C ALA A 84 18.53 -21.95 13.96
N GLN A 85 17.29 -21.52 14.17
CA GLN A 85 16.11 -22.14 13.57
C GLN A 85 15.51 -21.22 12.51
N PRO A 86 15.08 -21.76 11.36
CA PRO A 86 14.34 -20.99 10.38
C PRO A 86 12.98 -20.60 10.95
N GLU A 87 12.54 -19.40 10.61
CA GLU A 87 11.24 -18.88 11.04
C GLU A 87 10.50 -18.26 9.86
N THR A 88 9.20 -18.46 9.82
CA THR A 88 8.32 -17.81 8.84
C THR A 88 7.09 -17.30 9.56
N TYR A 89 6.81 -16.00 9.40
CA TYR A 89 5.65 -15.37 9.99
C TYR A 89 5.16 -14.22 9.12
N TRP A 90 3.96 -13.72 9.44
CA TRP A 90 3.35 -12.60 8.78
C TRP A 90 3.23 -11.41 9.71
N GLU A 91 3.33 -10.22 9.14
CA GLU A 91 3.11 -8.93 9.80
C GLU A 91 2.13 -8.11 8.96
N ILE A 92 1.24 -7.35 9.61
CA ILE A 92 0.44 -6.33 8.92
C ILE A 92 1.33 -5.10 8.76
N LYS A 93 1.56 -4.68 7.53
CA LYS A 93 2.33 -3.48 7.21
C LYS A 93 1.45 -2.23 7.19
N SER A 94 0.28 -2.33 6.57
CA SER A 94 -0.70 -1.24 6.53
C SER A 94 -2.09 -1.75 6.23
N ILE A 95 -3.09 -1.03 6.74
CA ILE A 95 -4.50 -1.17 6.38
C ILE A 95 -4.98 0.22 5.97
N LYS A 96 -5.51 0.34 4.76
CA LYS A 96 -6.13 1.56 4.27
C LYS A 96 -7.59 1.28 3.97
N ALA A 97 -8.47 2.15 4.44
CA ALA A 97 -9.89 2.10 4.14
C ALA A 97 -10.25 3.22 3.16
N LYS A 98 -11.03 2.88 2.14
CA LYS A 98 -11.52 3.81 1.12
C LYS A 98 -12.98 3.52 0.86
N ALA A 99 -13.82 4.55 0.86
CA ALA A 99 -15.17 4.44 0.36
C ALA A 99 -15.15 4.49 -1.16
N ILE A 100 -15.80 3.54 -1.80
CA ILE A 100 -15.96 3.47 -3.26
C ILE A 100 -17.44 3.40 -3.62
N GLY A 101 -17.79 3.98 -4.76
CA GLY A 101 -19.12 3.83 -5.33
C GLY A 101 -19.17 2.62 -6.23
N ILE A 102 -20.11 1.73 -5.99
CA ILE A 102 -20.44 0.62 -6.89
C ILE A 102 -21.82 0.81 -7.48
N PRO A 103 -22.13 0.26 -8.68
CA PRO A 103 -23.49 0.33 -9.24
C PRO A 103 -24.51 -0.30 -8.31
N ASP A 104 -25.62 0.39 -8.07
CA ASP A 104 -26.75 -0.17 -7.34
C ASP A 104 -27.81 -0.68 -8.33
N PRO A 105 -27.96 -2.01 -8.51
CA PRO A 105 -28.95 -2.57 -9.45
C PRO A 105 -30.40 -2.24 -9.10
N ASP A 106 -30.69 -2.01 -7.82
CA ASP A 106 -32.04 -1.70 -7.34
C ASP A 106 -32.42 -0.24 -7.64
N ASN A 107 -31.42 0.60 -7.90
CA ASN A 107 -31.54 2.01 -8.22
C ASN A 107 -30.97 2.33 -9.60
N ALA A 108 -31.50 1.63 -10.61
CA ALA A 108 -31.23 1.89 -12.01
C ALA A 108 -32.29 2.84 -12.62
N TYR A 109 -31.81 3.80 -13.41
CA TYR A 109 -32.66 4.82 -14.05
C TYR A 109 -32.34 4.94 -15.54
N VAL A 110 -33.29 5.46 -16.29
CA VAL A 110 -33.16 5.76 -17.74
C VAL A 110 -33.30 7.25 -17.95
N VAL A 111 -32.34 7.84 -18.62
CA VAL A 111 -32.47 9.21 -19.18
C VAL A 111 -32.93 9.08 -20.63
N LYS A 112 -34.12 9.58 -20.94
CA LYS A 112 -34.59 9.70 -22.31
C LYS A 112 -33.91 10.89 -22.99
N LEU A 113 -33.21 10.62 -24.07
CA LEU A 113 -32.52 11.64 -24.85
C LEU A 113 -33.51 12.22 -25.88
N LYS A 114 -33.83 13.51 -25.75
CA LYS A 114 -34.72 14.21 -26.72
C LYS A 114 -34.07 14.39 -28.09
N ASP A 115 -32.74 14.30 -28.16
CA ASP A 115 -31.96 14.45 -29.40
C ASP A 115 -30.68 13.58 -29.35
N LYS A 116 -30.25 13.06 -30.49
CA LYS A 116 -29.01 12.26 -30.57
C LYS A 116 -27.76 13.03 -30.17
N SER A 117 -27.79 14.35 -30.20
CA SER A 117 -26.73 15.24 -29.71
C SER A 117 -26.62 15.30 -28.19
N ALA A 118 -27.68 14.95 -27.45
CA ALA A 118 -27.68 14.97 -25.98
C ALA A 118 -27.01 13.74 -25.35
N ALA A 119 -26.75 12.67 -26.12
CA ALA A 119 -26.04 11.49 -25.64
C ALA A 119 -24.59 11.79 -25.20
N SER A 120 -23.98 12.85 -25.76
CA SER A 120 -22.62 13.29 -25.41
C SER A 120 -22.52 14.05 -24.08
N GLN A 121 -23.65 14.32 -23.43
CA GLN A 121 -23.74 15.11 -22.21
C GLN A 121 -23.90 14.24 -20.94
N VAL A 122 -23.94 12.90 -21.10
CA VAL A 122 -23.99 11.96 -19.96
C VAL A 122 -22.67 11.21 -19.87
N GLU A 123 -21.87 11.54 -18.85
CA GLU A 123 -20.66 10.79 -18.54
C GLU A 123 -20.95 9.69 -17.51
N LEU A 124 -20.59 8.46 -17.86
CA LEU A 124 -20.70 7.29 -16.99
C LEU A 124 -19.31 6.74 -16.66
N THR A 125 -19.23 6.02 -15.55
CA THR A 125 -18.07 5.14 -15.28
C THR A 125 -18.12 3.94 -16.22
N ASN A 126 -17.04 3.16 -16.28
CA ASN A 126 -17.04 1.91 -17.05
C ASN A 126 -18.12 0.92 -16.57
N ASP A 127 -18.54 1.04 -15.31
CA ASP A 127 -19.54 0.19 -14.67
C ASP A 127 -20.96 0.78 -14.75
N GLY A 128 -21.15 1.90 -15.49
CA GLY A 128 -22.45 2.51 -15.71
C GLY A 128 -22.97 3.41 -14.58
N ILE A 129 -22.14 3.81 -13.63
CA ILE A 129 -22.49 4.80 -12.61
C ILE A 129 -22.40 6.19 -13.25
N ILE A 130 -23.35 7.05 -12.93
CA ILE A 130 -23.37 8.42 -13.43
C ILE A 130 -22.23 9.24 -12.80
N LYS A 131 -21.42 9.88 -13.67
CA LYS A 131 -20.37 10.82 -13.26
C LYS A 131 -20.83 12.26 -13.37
N ALA A 132 -21.41 12.59 -14.50
CA ALA A 132 -21.85 13.95 -14.81
C ALA A 132 -22.97 13.96 -15.83
N ILE A 133 -23.85 14.96 -15.73
CA ILE A 133 -24.88 15.28 -16.74
C ILE A 133 -24.68 16.74 -17.12
N ASN A 134 -24.58 17.02 -18.41
CA ASN A 134 -24.38 18.37 -18.97
C ASN A 134 -23.15 19.11 -18.46
N THR A 135 -22.16 18.39 -17.91
CA THR A 135 -20.88 18.94 -17.45
C THR A 135 -19.80 17.86 -17.60
N THR A 136 -18.55 18.28 -17.65
CA THR A 136 -17.40 17.35 -17.64
C THR A 136 -16.94 17.13 -16.21
N SER A 137 -16.79 15.87 -15.82
CA SER A 137 -16.22 15.57 -14.51
C SER A 137 -14.71 15.85 -14.48
N PRO A 138 -14.15 16.37 -13.39
CA PRO A 138 -12.71 16.53 -13.27
C PRO A 138 -12.04 15.15 -13.35
N ILE A 139 -10.98 15.07 -14.18
CA ILE A 139 -10.18 13.84 -14.32
C ILE A 139 -9.47 13.58 -13.01
N GLU A 140 -9.95 12.65 -12.21
CA GLU A 140 -9.17 12.14 -11.10
C GLU A 140 -7.95 11.38 -11.63
N LYS A 141 -6.77 11.99 -11.49
CA LYS A 141 -5.52 11.29 -11.71
C LYS A 141 -5.36 10.29 -10.55
N ILE A 142 -5.67 9.03 -10.81
CA ILE A 142 -5.31 7.94 -9.89
C ILE A 142 -3.78 7.90 -9.86
N PRO A 143 -3.12 8.20 -8.74
CA PRO A 143 -1.68 8.05 -8.66
C PRO A 143 -1.36 6.56 -8.80
N ALA A 144 -0.74 6.18 -9.91
CA ALA A 144 -0.18 4.85 -10.07
C ALA A 144 0.92 4.69 -9.00
N THR A 145 0.64 3.91 -7.97
CA THR A 145 1.65 3.54 -6.99
C THR A 145 2.58 2.55 -7.68
N PRO A 146 3.84 2.90 -7.97
CA PRO A 146 4.77 1.94 -8.57
C PRO A 146 5.03 0.84 -7.53
N ILE A 147 4.66 -0.39 -7.87
CA ILE A 147 5.07 -1.57 -7.13
C ILE A 147 6.56 -1.78 -7.43
N THR A 148 7.42 -1.13 -6.68
CA THR A 148 8.85 -1.37 -6.73
C THR A 148 9.17 -2.63 -5.93
N ASN A 149 8.99 -3.78 -6.56
CA ASN A 149 9.63 -5.02 -6.13
C ASN A 149 11.12 -4.92 -6.46
N THR A 150 11.88 -4.17 -5.68
CA THR A 150 13.33 -4.25 -5.69
C THR A 150 13.73 -5.53 -4.96
N ALA A 151 13.70 -6.65 -5.67
CA ALA A 151 14.37 -7.85 -5.22
C ALA A 151 15.86 -7.51 -5.09
N LYS A 152 16.37 -7.36 -3.86
CA LYS A 152 17.80 -7.21 -3.61
C LYS A 152 18.50 -8.42 -4.22
N LYS A 153 19.45 -8.17 -5.15
CA LYS A 153 20.28 -9.20 -5.75
C LYS A 153 20.93 -10.01 -4.62
N ARG A 154 20.67 -11.29 -4.57
CA ARG A 154 21.35 -12.18 -3.63
C ARG A 154 22.82 -12.25 -4.02
N ILE A 155 23.67 -11.84 -3.11
CA ILE A 155 25.12 -11.93 -3.27
C ILE A 155 25.55 -13.23 -2.60
N ASP A 156 26.29 -14.08 -3.33
CA ASP A 156 26.86 -15.29 -2.73
C ASP A 156 28.07 -14.90 -1.88
N PRO A 157 28.05 -15.14 -0.55
CA PRO A 157 29.19 -14.86 0.31
C PRO A 157 30.48 -15.53 -0.13
N ARG A 158 30.37 -16.70 -0.75
CA ARG A 158 31.53 -17.49 -1.19
C ARG A 158 32.34 -16.82 -2.29
N SER A 159 31.73 -15.91 -3.08
CA SER A 159 32.44 -15.14 -4.10
C SER A 159 33.51 -14.19 -3.55
N PHE A 160 33.44 -13.87 -2.25
CA PHE A 160 34.38 -12.99 -1.55
C PHE A 160 35.36 -13.74 -0.62
N MET A 161 35.29 -15.07 -0.59
CA MET A 161 36.16 -15.87 0.30
C MET A 161 37.49 -16.18 -0.35
N THR A 162 38.53 -16.15 0.47
CA THR A 162 39.86 -16.60 0.05
C THR A 162 39.91 -18.13 -0.09
N GLU A 163 40.89 -18.63 -0.83
CA GLU A 163 41.10 -20.08 -1.01
C GLU A 163 41.28 -20.78 0.37
N GLU A 164 41.98 -20.14 1.32
CA GLU A 164 42.14 -20.65 2.67
C GLU A 164 40.79 -20.89 3.37
N ILE A 165 39.86 -19.95 3.26
CA ILE A 165 38.52 -20.10 3.84
C ILE A 165 37.76 -21.24 3.16
N LEU A 166 37.78 -21.28 1.84
CA LEU A 166 37.02 -22.26 1.04
C LEU A 166 37.54 -23.70 1.19
N SER A 167 38.84 -23.87 1.40
CA SER A 167 39.48 -25.20 1.59
C SER A 167 39.35 -25.76 3.00
N THR A 168 38.82 -24.95 3.94
CA THR A 168 38.73 -25.35 5.36
C THR A 168 37.65 -26.41 5.57
N ALA A 169 38.04 -27.57 6.07
CA ALA A 169 37.14 -28.68 6.36
C ALA A 169 36.35 -28.51 7.68
N SER A 170 36.77 -27.63 8.57
CA SER A 170 36.11 -27.40 9.86
C SER A 170 35.27 -26.15 9.87
N THR A 171 33.96 -26.30 10.15
CA THR A 171 33.01 -25.17 10.28
C THR A 171 33.47 -24.16 11.35
N ALA A 172 34.04 -24.61 12.47
CA ALA A 172 34.55 -23.73 13.49
C ALA A 172 35.75 -22.89 13.01
N LYS A 173 36.65 -23.49 12.24
CA LYS A 173 37.81 -22.79 11.66
C LYS A 173 37.35 -21.85 10.54
N MET A 174 36.38 -22.26 9.70
CA MET A 174 35.77 -21.38 8.72
C MET A 174 35.14 -20.14 9.38
N ALA A 175 34.40 -20.31 10.47
CA ALA A 175 33.81 -19.20 11.20
C ALA A 175 34.87 -18.23 11.76
N GLU A 176 35.98 -18.74 12.26
CA GLU A 176 37.12 -17.92 12.75
C GLU A 176 37.69 -17.09 11.58
N LEU A 177 37.98 -17.73 10.43
CA LEU A 177 38.58 -17.05 9.29
C LEU A 177 37.64 -16.02 8.64
N VAL A 178 36.36 -16.37 8.47
CA VAL A 178 35.35 -15.42 7.94
C VAL A 178 35.19 -14.22 8.87
N ALA A 179 35.15 -14.45 10.17
CA ALA A 179 35.10 -13.35 11.16
C ALA A 179 36.33 -12.45 11.11
N LYS A 180 37.52 -13.05 10.95
CA LYS A 180 38.78 -12.30 10.79
C LYS A 180 38.72 -11.43 9.52
N GLU A 181 38.20 -11.96 8.41
CA GLU A 181 38.06 -11.20 7.19
C GLU A 181 37.07 -10.05 7.32
N ILE A 182 35.96 -10.25 8.02
CA ILE A 182 35.03 -9.16 8.36
C ILE A 182 35.74 -8.04 9.13
N TYR A 183 36.60 -8.37 10.08
CA TYR A 183 37.38 -7.37 10.81
C TYR A 183 38.41 -6.67 9.91
N ASN A 184 39.07 -7.38 9.00
CA ASN A 184 40.00 -6.80 8.03
C ASN A 184 39.28 -5.79 7.11
N ILE A 185 38.07 -6.14 6.63
CA ILE A 185 37.25 -5.25 5.82
C ILE A 185 36.88 -3.98 6.61
N ARG A 186 36.50 -4.12 7.88
CA ARG A 186 36.20 -2.98 8.76
C ARG A 186 37.40 -2.08 8.97
N GLU A 187 38.56 -2.66 9.16
CA GLU A 187 39.81 -1.91 9.30
C GLU A 187 40.14 -1.16 8.00
N SER A 188 39.99 -1.78 6.83
CA SER A 188 40.20 -1.15 5.54
C SER A 188 39.25 0.03 5.32
N LYS A 189 37.96 -0.13 5.66
CA LYS A 189 36.97 0.96 5.63
C LYS A 189 37.33 2.10 6.55
N ASN A 190 37.77 1.81 7.78
CA ASN A 190 38.23 2.80 8.74
C ASN A 190 39.47 3.56 8.24
N SER A 191 40.41 2.88 7.63
CA SER A 191 41.63 3.49 7.07
C SER A 191 41.30 4.42 5.90
N LEU A 192 40.41 3.98 5.00
CA LEU A 192 39.93 4.81 3.87
C LEU A 192 39.17 6.05 4.37
N THR A 193 38.26 5.90 5.33
CA THR A 193 37.46 7.02 5.84
C THR A 193 38.26 8.03 6.64
N ARG A 194 39.36 7.59 7.28
CA ARG A 194 40.27 8.46 8.01
C ARG A 194 41.42 9.06 7.16
N GLY A 195 41.46 8.70 5.87
CA GLY A 195 42.54 9.13 4.98
C GLY A 195 43.90 8.51 5.33
N GLN A 196 43.94 7.34 5.96
CA GLN A 196 45.13 6.64 6.46
C GLN A 196 45.46 5.37 5.66
N ALA A 197 44.75 5.13 4.55
CA ALA A 197 45.04 3.99 3.68
C ALA A 197 46.30 4.30 2.84
N ASP A 198 47.11 3.26 2.58
CA ASP A 198 48.34 3.37 1.77
C ASP A 198 48.02 3.90 0.36
N TYR A 199 46.86 3.61 -0.15
CA TYR A 199 46.34 4.13 -1.41
C TYR A 199 45.01 4.86 -1.19
N MET A 200 45.02 6.16 -1.43
CA MET A 200 43.79 6.99 -1.36
C MET A 200 43.31 7.30 -2.78
N PRO A 201 42.00 7.08 -3.08
CA PRO A 201 41.43 7.49 -4.35
C PRO A 201 41.47 9.00 -4.51
N LYS A 202 41.70 9.46 -5.76
CA LYS A 202 41.89 10.89 -6.09
C LYS A 202 40.58 11.68 -6.04
N ASP A 203 39.44 11.04 -6.14
CA ASP A 203 38.12 11.68 -6.14
C ASP A 203 37.13 10.95 -5.24
N GLY A 204 36.06 11.67 -4.86
CA GLY A 204 35.04 11.17 -3.96
C GLY A 204 34.18 10.04 -4.57
N ALA A 205 34.06 9.98 -5.89
CA ALA A 205 33.27 8.93 -6.56
C ALA A 205 34.02 7.58 -6.49
N ALA A 206 35.33 7.59 -6.72
CA ALA A 206 36.17 6.40 -6.56
C ALA A 206 36.18 5.91 -5.10
N LEU A 207 36.31 6.85 -4.14
CA LEU A 207 36.24 6.51 -2.71
C LEU A 207 34.90 5.85 -2.36
N LYS A 208 33.81 6.44 -2.85
CA LYS A 208 32.48 5.87 -2.62
C LYS A 208 32.37 4.46 -3.20
N LEU A 209 32.81 4.24 -4.42
CA LEU A 209 32.79 2.92 -5.06
C LEU A 209 33.58 1.87 -4.26
N MET A 210 34.75 2.26 -3.72
CA MET A 210 35.56 1.36 -2.89
C MET A 210 34.82 1.01 -1.59
N LEU A 211 34.22 2.01 -0.92
CA LEU A 211 33.46 1.78 0.31
C LEU A 211 32.19 0.93 0.05
N ASP A 212 31.48 1.20 -1.03
CA ASP A 212 30.27 0.42 -1.42
C ASP A 212 30.66 -1.05 -1.68
N ASN A 213 31.80 -1.33 -2.33
CA ASN A 213 32.27 -2.69 -2.56
C ASN A 213 32.67 -3.39 -1.25
N LEU A 214 33.34 -2.69 -0.33
CA LEU A 214 33.69 -3.25 0.99
C LEU A 214 32.44 -3.49 1.84
N ASP A 215 31.42 -2.63 1.74
CA ASP A 215 30.14 -2.82 2.41
C ASP A 215 29.42 -4.07 1.87
N GLU A 216 29.43 -4.28 0.55
CA GLU A 216 28.85 -5.46 -0.09
C GLU A 216 29.52 -6.75 0.39
N GLN A 217 30.85 -6.77 0.45
CA GLN A 217 31.63 -7.89 0.95
C GLN A 217 31.34 -8.18 2.43
N GLU A 218 31.36 -7.15 3.26
CA GLU A 218 31.05 -7.29 4.70
C GLU A 218 29.63 -7.83 4.89
N GLN A 219 28.65 -7.25 4.22
CA GLN A 219 27.25 -7.70 4.32
C GLN A 219 27.07 -9.15 3.87
N ALA A 220 27.74 -9.57 2.79
CA ALA A 220 27.69 -10.94 2.30
C ALA A 220 28.26 -11.92 3.33
N MET A 221 29.43 -11.62 3.92
CA MET A 221 30.04 -12.47 4.94
C MET A 221 29.26 -12.47 6.25
N MET A 222 28.71 -11.31 6.65
CA MET A 222 27.85 -11.19 7.84
C MET A 222 26.61 -12.06 7.74
N GLN A 223 26.04 -12.27 6.56
CA GLN A 223 24.87 -13.14 6.36
C GLN A 223 25.15 -14.59 6.74
N MET A 224 26.39 -15.05 6.67
CA MET A 224 26.73 -16.38 7.12
C MET A 224 26.56 -16.57 8.64
N PHE A 225 26.67 -15.52 9.40
CA PHE A 225 26.43 -15.53 10.85
C PHE A 225 25.01 -15.10 11.20
N ALA A 226 24.55 -13.98 10.63
CA ALA A 226 23.27 -13.39 10.96
C ALA A 226 22.08 -14.11 10.32
N GLY A 227 22.33 -14.87 9.24
CA GLY A 227 21.27 -15.38 8.38
C GLY A 227 20.68 -14.32 7.45
N ILE A 228 19.64 -14.71 6.76
CA ILE A 228 18.96 -13.86 5.77
C ILE A 228 17.48 -13.74 6.13
N THR A 229 17.00 -12.52 6.20
CA THR A 229 15.56 -12.24 6.34
C THR A 229 15.01 -11.72 5.01
N ASN A 230 14.15 -12.51 4.38
CA ASN A 230 13.39 -12.09 3.21
C ASN A 230 12.05 -11.50 3.65
N ARG A 231 11.63 -10.41 3.00
CA ARG A 231 10.35 -9.77 3.23
C ARG A 231 9.61 -9.65 1.90
N GLU A 232 8.43 -10.23 1.84
CA GLU A 232 7.58 -10.22 0.65
C GLU A 232 6.23 -9.59 1.01
N ASP A 233 5.94 -8.44 0.40
CA ASP A 233 4.67 -7.76 0.61
C ASP A 233 3.60 -8.39 -0.28
N LYS A 234 2.44 -8.66 0.32
CA LYS A 234 1.25 -9.11 -0.37
C LYS A 234 0.11 -8.15 -0.07
N THR A 235 -0.45 -7.57 -1.13
CA THR A 235 -1.61 -6.69 -1.04
C THR A 235 -2.88 -7.51 -1.26
N LEU A 236 -3.85 -7.37 -0.37
CA LEU A 236 -5.18 -7.95 -0.49
C LEU A 236 -6.22 -6.83 -0.43
N THR A 237 -7.22 -6.95 -1.28
CA THR A 237 -8.37 -6.05 -1.29
C THR A 237 -9.58 -6.79 -0.73
N ILE A 238 -10.15 -6.25 0.33
CA ILE A 238 -11.35 -6.79 0.99
C ILE A 238 -12.45 -5.75 0.85
N ARG A 239 -13.62 -6.15 0.40
CA ARG A 239 -14.78 -5.28 0.23
C ARG A 239 -15.84 -5.59 1.26
N VAL A 240 -16.37 -4.56 1.87
CA VAL A 240 -17.41 -4.66 2.88
C VAL A 240 -18.53 -3.69 2.50
N THR A 241 -19.74 -4.21 2.28
CA THR A 241 -20.93 -3.39 2.07
C THR A 241 -21.42 -2.93 3.43
N PRO A 242 -21.39 -1.62 3.75
CA PRO A 242 -21.93 -1.13 5.00
C PRO A 242 -23.45 -1.25 4.99
N THR A 243 -23.98 -1.76 6.08
CA THR A 243 -25.38 -1.55 6.47
C THR A 243 -25.43 -0.31 7.35
N GLU A 244 -26.62 0.21 7.64
CA GLU A 244 -26.76 1.34 8.56
C GLU A 244 -25.85 1.14 9.78
N ASP A 245 -25.24 2.18 10.30
CA ASP A 245 -24.32 2.22 11.44
C ASP A 245 -23.72 0.88 11.88
N MET A 246 -22.72 0.44 11.12
CA MET A 246 -22.07 -0.84 11.39
C MET A 246 -21.00 -0.65 12.47
N LYS A 247 -21.17 -1.32 13.61
CA LYS A 247 -20.24 -1.25 14.73
C LYS A 247 -19.58 -2.61 14.96
N ASP A 248 -18.24 -2.59 15.08
CA ASP A 248 -17.42 -3.73 15.49
C ASP A 248 -17.65 -5.02 14.68
N LYS A 249 -17.92 -4.89 13.36
CA LYS A 249 -18.02 -6.04 12.46
C LYS A 249 -16.63 -6.57 12.12
N VAL A 250 -16.45 -7.87 12.20
CA VAL A 250 -15.19 -8.49 11.75
C VAL A 250 -15.06 -8.33 10.22
N ALA A 251 -14.05 -7.58 9.78
CA ALA A 251 -13.78 -7.39 8.37
C ALA A 251 -12.94 -8.54 7.79
N PHE A 252 -11.96 -8.98 8.56
CA PHE A 252 -11.11 -10.14 8.27
C PHE A 252 -10.40 -10.56 9.55
N ARG A 253 -9.65 -11.66 9.48
CA ARG A 253 -8.80 -12.09 10.58
C ARG A 253 -7.35 -12.17 10.17
N PHE A 254 -6.45 -12.01 11.13
CA PHE A 254 -5.02 -12.06 10.90
C PHE A 254 -4.34 -13.09 11.80
N SER A 255 -3.50 -13.92 11.21
CA SER A 255 -2.69 -14.90 11.90
C SER A 255 -1.22 -14.72 11.59
N LYS A 256 -0.35 -14.71 12.59
CA LYS A 256 1.11 -14.68 12.37
C LYS A 256 1.61 -15.85 11.51
N LYS A 257 0.91 -16.98 11.51
CA LYS A 257 1.29 -18.16 10.71
C LYS A 257 0.68 -18.16 9.31
N LEU A 258 -0.58 -17.73 9.18
CA LEU A 258 -1.35 -17.86 7.93
C LEU A 258 -1.45 -16.54 7.15
N GLY A 259 -1.17 -15.41 7.79
CA GLY A 259 -1.38 -14.08 7.22
C GLY A 259 -2.83 -13.63 7.36
N VAL A 260 -3.32 -12.91 6.36
CA VAL A 260 -4.71 -12.48 6.28
C VAL A 260 -5.58 -13.67 5.88
N VAL A 261 -6.60 -13.94 6.67
CA VAL A 261 -7.57 -15.04 6.46
C VAL A 261 -8.99 -14.47 6.50
N SER A 262 -9.96 -15.26 6.06
CA SER A 262 -11.37 -14.84 6.07
C SER A 262 -11.88 -14.57 7.49
N ASP A 263 -12.95 -13.82 7.60
CA ASP A 263 -13.65 -13.48 8.85
C ASP A 263 -14.15 -14.72 9.61
N GLU A 264 -14.44 -15.81 8.90
CA GLU A 264 -14.89 -17.08 9.47
C GLU A 264 -13.75 -17.93 10.02
N ASN A 265 -12.50 -17.69 9.64
CA ASN A 265 -11.36 -18.51 10.04
C ASN A 265 -10.85 -18.15 11.44
N LEU A 266 -11.25 -18.92 12.45
CA LEU A 266 -10.90 -18.70 13.85
C LEU A 266 -9.41 -18.88 14.21
N ALA A 267 -8.56 -19.29 13.26
CA ALA A 267 -7.11 -19.38 13.47
C ALA A 267 -6.41 -18.01 13.49
N GLY A 268 -7.12 -16.92 13.16
CA GLY A 268 -6.65 -15.55 13.19
C GLY A 268 -7.35 -14.69 14.23
N GLU A 269 -6.65 -13.65 14.70
CA GLU A 269 -7.23 -12.59 15.54
C GLU A 269 -8.16 -11.71 14.69
N PRO A 270 -9.35 -11.31 15.18
CA PRO A 270 -10.31 -10.52 14.42
C PRO A 270 -9.81 -9.06 14.26
N ILE A 271 -9.96 -8.54 13.06
CA ILE A 271 -9.80 -7.12 12.76
C ILE A 271 -11.21 -6.54 12.54
N TYR A 272 -11.56 -5.58 13.37
CA TYR A 272 -12.89 -4.98 13.39
C TYR A 272 -12.97 -3.75 12.51
N LEU A 273 -14.13 -3.57 11.89
CA LEU A 273 -14.49 -2.39 11.11
C LEU A 273 -15.77 -1.78 11.71
N SER A 274 -15.71 -0.48 11.99
CA SER A 274 -16.88 0.32 12.36
C SER A 274 -17.09 1.40 11.29
N VAL A 275 -18.32 1.54 10.82
CA VAL A 275 -18.71 2.55 9.83
C VAL A 275 -19.89 3.32 10.39
N THR A 276 -19.75 4.64 10.43
CA THR A 276 -20.81 5.55 10.90
C THR A 276 -21.19 6.49 9.77
N ASN A 277 -22.49 6.63 9.51
CA ASN A 277 -22.99 7.63 8.58
C ASN A 277 -22.91 9.00 9.25
N GLN A 278 -22.19 9.93 8.65
CA GLN A 278 -22.02 11.28 9.18
C GLN A 278 -23.18 12.22 8.79
N GLU A 279 -24.13 11.75 7.97
CA GLU A 279 -25.27 12.55 7.46
C GLU A 279 -24.84 13.91 6.89
N THR A 280 -23.68 13.96 6.26
CA THR A 280 -23.08 15.21 5.76
C THR A 280 -23.69 15.73 4.47
N LEU A 281 -24.48 14.91 3.78
CA LEU A 281 -25.22 15.33 2.61
C LEU A 281 -26.59 15.84 3.06
N PRO A 282 -27.03 17.01 2.56
CA PRO A 282 -28.41 17.46 2.81
C PRO A 282 -29.39 16.44 2.23
N PRO A 283 -30.53 16.20 2.88
CA PRO A 283 -31.56 15.26 2.43
C PRO A 283 -32.12 15.64 1.04
#